data_99e3d9a2afaa31fd7102f6117b5f5ac1
#
_entry.id   99e3d9a2afaa31fd7102f6117b5f5ac1
#
_cell.length_a   1.000
_cell.length_b   1.000
_cell.length_c   1.000
_cell.angle_alpha   90.00
_cell.angle_beta   90.00
_cell.angle_gamma   90.00
#
_symmetry.space_group_name_H-M   'P 1'
#
loop_
_entity.id
_entity.type
_entity.pdbx_description
1 polymer ?
#
loop_
_entity_poly.entity_id
_entity_poly.type
_entity_poly.pdbx_seq_one_letter_code
_entity_poly.pdbx_strand_id
1 'polypeptide(L)'
;MGRTMVVLVAITVGLLVGEQGGVTVFAEEPKASQALPEVLTLEKAMELALSNHPSLRVASGTQAINEALVGQAQAGFYPQVSAQSGYSRTTANATRNFTGSPLPRSNRGDTFGYYSNSVTLNQLLYDFGTIKSQVETAQFNLQAANANAETTVQTVVINVQQAYFSLQQAQRLVKVNEEALTQFKQHLDLARGRFKAGVAAKVDVTTAEVDLSNAQLNLITAKNNALVARVTLNNAMGIQTTSPYRVLDPSRGEVYQVTLDEAVARAMQLRPEMISQRAQERAAEAAIKAAQGNFFPTVTSSANYSYSATDFPLVYNWNVSGTVSIPIFSGFLTKQQVAQARANLLTTKANGDVLRQSILLEVSQALLNLEAAVERLEVTKITVTQAKERLDQVEGRYKAGLSNAVEVTDAEVALVTAQVNDVVAMSNYQSVKAALDKAMGIITPVRGGS
;
A
#
# COMPACT_ATOMS: atom_id res chain seq x y z
N MET A 1 -8.00 57.84 -43.26
CA MET A 1 -7.99 56.42 -43.64
C MET A 1 -6.55 55.95 -43.63
N GLY A 2 -6.10 55.41 -42.54
CA GLY A 2 -4.75 54.88 -42.37
C GLY A 2 -4.84 53.52 -41.68
N ARG A 3 -4.54 52.45 -42.43
CA ARG A 3 -4.53 51.08 -41.97
C ARG A 3 -3.36 50.88 -41.00
N THR A 4 -3.65 50.67 -39.75
CA THR A 4 -2.69 50.26 -38.74
C THR A 4 -2.36 48.78 -38.92
N MET A 5 -1.20 48.52 -39.56
CA MET A 5 -0.68 47.14 -39.73
C MET A 5 -0.04 46.72 -38.40
N VAL A 6 -0.76 45.91 -37.66
CA VAL A 6 -0.23 45.22 -36.46
C VAL A 6 0.68 44.11 -36.97
N VAL A 7 2.01 44.37 -36.94
CA VAL A 7 3.00 43.30 -37.19
C VAL A 7 3.12 42.48 -35.92
N LEU A 8 2.43 41.34 -35.97
CA LEU A 8 2.58 40.26 -34.98
C LEU A 8 3.92 39.57 -35.28
N VAL A 9 4.99 39.94 -34.58
CA VAL A 9 6.25 39.18 -34.61
C VAL A 9 6.03 37.89 -33.82
N ALA A 10 5.63 36.87 -34.52
CA ALA A 10 5.65 35.49 -34.03
C ALA A 10 7.11 35.06 -33.89
N ILE A 11 7.68 35.20 -32.68
CA ILE A 11 8.93 34.52 -32.34
C ILE A 11 8.60 33.04 -32.24
N THR A 12 8.82 32.29 -33.32
CA THR A 12 8.90 30.81 -33.31
C THR A 12 10.16 30.48 -32.49
N VAL A 13 10.03 30.42 -31.19
CA VAL A 13 10.96 29.68 -30.34
C VAL A 13 10.73 28.21 -30.70
N GLY A 14 11.58 27.66 -31.56
CA GLY A 14 11.68 26.23 -31.75
C GLY A 14 12.03 25.62 -30.41
N LEU A 15 11.02 25.14 -29.67
CA LEU A 15 11.20 24.27 -28.52
C LEU A 15 11.91 23.02 -29.03
N LEU A 16 13.22 22.96 -28.85
CA LEU A 16 13.95 21.72 -28.70
C LEU A 16 13.47 21.10 -27.38
N VAL A 17 12.25 20.62 -27.37
CA VAL A 17 11.81 19.62 -26.40
C VAL A 17 12.52 18.35 -26.85
N GLY A 18 13.74 18.15 -26.31
CA GLY A 18 14.36 16.84 -26.34
C GLY A 18 13.33 15.88 -25.74
N GLU A 19 13.08 14.77 -26.40
CA GLU A 19 12.34 13.64 -25.87
C GLU A 19 13.04 13.18 -24.59
N GLN A 20 12.74 13.86 -23.50
CA GLN A 20 12.88 13.31 -22.16
C GLN A 20 11.83 12.23 -22.11
N GLY A 21 12.27 10.99 -21.92
CA GLY A 21 11.38 9.83 -21.82
C GLY A 21 10.21 10.15 -20.91
N GLY A 22 9.10 10.51 -21.50
CA GLY A 22 7.86 10.72 -20.80
C GLY A 22 7.55 9.41 -20.10
N VAL A 23 7.45 9.45 -18.77
CA VAL A 23 6.75 8.41 -18.04
C VAL A 23 5.34 8.43 -18.61
N THR A 24 5.11 7.60 -19.61
CA THR A 24 3.78 7.30 -20.09
C THR A 24 3.12 6.55 -18.95
N VAL A 25 2.44 7.30 -18.09
CA VAL A 25 1.43 6.74 -17.21
C VAL A 25 0.32 6.25 -18.13
N PHE A 26 0.51 5.04 -18.68
CA PHE A 26 -0.57 4.33 -19.28
C PHE A 26 -1.58 4.09 -18.16
N ALA A 27 -2.70 4.79 -18.19
CA ALA A 27 -3.91 4.33 -17.60
C ALA A 27 -4.24 3.02 -18.34
N GLU A 28 -3.68 1.91 -17.86
CA GLU A 28 -4.04 0.58 -18.34
C GLU A 28 -5.51 0.41 -17.98
N GLU A 29 -6.38 0.42 -18.98
CA GLU A 29 -7.79 0.09 -18.80
C GLU A 29 -7.89 -1.21 -18.02
N PRO A 30 -8.86 -1.35 -17.10
CA PRO A 30 -9.02 -2.57 -16.33
C PRO A 30 -9.11 -3.74 -17.30
N LYS A 31 -8.11 -4.62 -17.27
CA LYS A 31 -8.07 -5.83 -18.12
C LYS A 31 -9.39 -6.56 -17.96
N ALA A 32 -10.04 -6.81 -19.07
CA ALA A 32 -11.30 -7.52 -19.16
C ALA A 32 -11.27 -8.77 -18.24
N SER A 33 -12.37 -9.00 -17.53
CA SER A 33 -12.59 -10.11 -16.61
C SER A 33 -11.97 -11.41 -17.14
N GLN A 34 -10.77 -11.75 -16.67
CA GLN A 34 -10.20 -13.06 -16.95
C GLN A 34 -11.11 -14.09 -16.30
N ALA A 35 -11.57 -15.06 -17.09
CA ALA A 35 -12.36 -16.17 -16.59
C ALA A 35 -11.54 -16.88 -15.49
N LEU A 36 -12.07 -16.92 -14.28
CA LEU A 36 -11.43 -17.61 -13.17
C LEU A 36 -11.46 -19.12 -13.44
N PRO A 37 -10.41 -19.85 -13.05
CA PRO A 37 -10.44 -21.32 -13.09
C PRO A 37 -11.52 -21.83 -12.13
N GLU A 38 -12.12 -22.98 -12.46
CA GLU A 38 -13.11 -23.62 -11.58
C GLU A 38 -12.55 -23.93 -10.19
N VAL A 39 -11.26 -24.24 -10.12
CA VAL A 39 -10.50 -24.44 -8.88
C VAL A 39 -9.39 -23.41 -8.78
N LEU A 40 -9.47 -22.57 -7.77
CA LEU A 40 -8.48 -21.49 -7.52
C LEU A 40 -7.44 -21.97 -6.50
N THR A 41 -6.16 -21.91 -6.86
CA THR A 41 -5.06 -22.16 -5.94
C THR A 41 -4.67 -20.87 -5.21
N LEU A 42 -3.97 -20.98 -4.08
CA LEU A 42 -3.48 -19.83 -3.32
C LEU A 42 -2.50 -18.97 -4.16
N GLU A 43 -1.58 -19.63 -4.88
CA GLU A 43 -0.60 -18.96 -5.74
C GLU A 43 -1.30 -18.16 -6.84
N LYS A 44 -2.33 -18.74 -7.47
CA LYS A 44 -3.07 -18.04 -8.53
C LYS A 44 -3.90 -16.88 -7.98
N ALA A 45 -4.43 -17.00 -6.77
CA ALA A 45 -5.12 -15.91 -6.08
C ALA A 45 -4.17 -14.74 -5.79
N MET A 46 -2.94 -15.03 -5.31
CA MET A 46 -1.90 -14.02 -5.09
C MET A 46 -1.45 -13.36 -6.40
N GLU A 47 -1.23 -14.14 -7.48
CA GLU A 47 -0.87 -13.60 -8.80
C GLU A 47 -1.93 -12.64 -9.34
N LEU A 48 -3.22 -13.01 -9.22
CA LEU A 48 -4.34 -12.15 -9.62
C LEU A 48 -4.38 -10.85 -8.81
N ALA A 49 -4.13 -10.93 -7.50
CA ALA A 49 -4.08 -9.73 -6.67
C ALA A 49 -2.92 -8.81 -7.06
N LEU A 50 -1.74 -9.37 -7.29
CA LEU A 50 -0.56 -8.60 -7.71
C LEU A 50 -0.75 -7.90 -9.06
N SER A 51 -1.58 -8.46 -9.95
CA SER A 51 -1.86 -7.85 -11.24
C SER A 51 -3.03 -6.84 -11.23
N ASN A 52 -4.01 -7.00 -10.31
CA ASN A 52 -5.26 -6.24 -10.39
C ASN A 52 -5.50 -5.29 -9.21
N HIS A 53 -4.85 -5.50 -8.04
CA HIS A 53 -5.23 -4.79 -6.83
C HIS A 53 -4.92 -3.28 -6.91
N PRO A 54 -5.92 -2.39 -6.67
CA PRO A 54 -5.76 -0.94 -6.83
C PRO A 54 -4.64 -0.33 -5.96
N SER A 55 -4.41 -0.86 -4.75
CA SER A 55 -3.37 -0.35 -3.85
C SER A 55 -1.96 -0.45 -4.45
N LEU A 56 -1.70 -1.42 -5.34
CA LEU A 56 -0.41 -1.55 -6.01
C LEU A 56 -0.20 -0.45 -7.05
N ARG A 57 -1.28 -0.03 -7.74
CA ARG A 57 -1.25 1.13 -8.64
C ARG A 57 -1.01 2.43 -7.88
N VAL A 58 -1.59 2.57 -6.67
CA VAL A 58 -1.30 3.72 -5.79
C VAL A 58 0.17 3.71 -5.37
N ALA A 59 0.71 2.55 -5.00
CA ALA A 59 2.12 2.41 -4.61
C ALA A 59 3.07 2.76 -5.77
N SER A 60 2.81 2.26 -7.00
CA SER A 60 3.60 2.60 -8.18
C SER A 60 3.51 4.09 -8.55
N GLY A 61 2.32 4.69 -8.42
CA GLY A 61 2.15 6.14 -8.56
C GLY A 61 2.98 6.93 -7.56
N THR A 62 3.03 6.48 -6.30
CA THR A 62 3.87 7.12 -5.26
C THR A 62 5.37 6.98 -5.56
N GLN A 63 5.80 5.83 -6.11
CA GLN A 63 7.18 5.66 -6.58
C GLN A 63 7.51 6.64 -7.70
N ALA A 64 6.65 6.76 -8.72
CA ALA A 64 6.83 7.70 -9.83
C ALA A 64 6.86 9.17 -9.37
N ILE A 65 6.05 9.55 -8.37
CA ILE A 65 6.12 10.89 -7.75
C ILE A 65 7.51 11.13 -7.14
N ASN A 66 8.03 10.19 -6.36
CA ASN A 66 9.35 10.35 -5.73
C ASN A 66 10.49 10.33 -6.76
N GLU A 67 10.37 9.57 -7.84
CA GLU A 67 11.31 9.62 -8.96
C GLU A 67 11.30 10.98 -9.64
N ALA A 68 10.12 11.55 -9.90
CA ALA A 68 10.00 12.91 -10.43
C ALA A 68 10.58 13.97 -9.48
N LEU A 69 10.45 13.81 -8.15
CA LEU A 69 11.07 14.69 -7.16
C LEU A 69 12.60 14.64 -7.20
N VAL A 70 13.20 13.48 -7.50
CA VAL A 70 14.66 13.39 -7.76
C VAL A 70 15.00 14.22 -9.00
N GLY A 71 14.25 14.10 -10.09
CA GLY A 71 14.45 14.92 -11.29
C GLY A 71 14.29 16.43 -11.00
N GLN A 72 13.31 16.82 -10.20
CA GLN A 72 13.12 18.21 -9.78
C GLN A 72 14.32 18.73 -8.96
N ALA A 73 14.84 17.92 -8.03
CA ALA A 73 16.04 18.31 -7.27
C ALA A 73 17.27 18.45 -8.18
N GLN A 74 17.41 17.58 -9.18
CA GLN A 74 18.49 17.66 -10.19
C GLN A 74 18.38 18.88 -11.10
N ALA A 75 17.16 19.42 -11.31
CA ALA A 75 16.95 20.59 -12.15
C ALA A 75 17.78 21.82 -11.71
N GLY A 76 18.15 21.88 -10.43
CA GLY A 76 19.05 22.92 -9.92
C GLY A 76 20.47 22.89 -10.52
N PHE A 77 20.91 21.78 -11.09
CA PHE A 77 22.20 21.68 -11.79
C PHE A 77 22.16 22.22 -13.22
N TYR A 78 20.98 22.40 -13.80
CA TYR A 78 20.82 22.80 -15.20
C TYR A 78 20.53 24.28 -15.36
N PRO A 79 20.89 24.89 -16.51
CA PRO A 79 20.53 26.27 -16.81
C PRO A 79 19.02 26.47 -16.83
N GLN A 80 18.57 27.55 -16.19
CA GLN A 80 17.17 27.96 -16.23
C GLN A 80 17.03 29.10 -17.25
N VAL A 81 16.24 28.85 -18.33
CA VAL A 81 15.98 29.84 -19.37
C VAL A 81 14.53 30.30 -19.26
N SER A 82 14.34 31.62 -19.20
CA SER A 82 13.02 32.20 -19.18
C SER A 82 12.93 33.32 -20.25
N ALA A 83 11.77 33.43 -20.88
CA ALA A 83 11.45 34.54 -21.80
C ALA A 83 10.29 35.34 -21.20
N GLN A 84 10.44 36.65 -21.26
CA GLN A 84 9.45 37.59 -20.73
C GLN A 84 9.13 38.63 -21.79
N SER A 85 7.86 38.92 -22.02
CA SER A 85 7.37 40.00 -22.89
C SER A 85 6.39 40.84 -22.09
N GLY A 86 6.59 42.13 -22.10
CA GLY A 86 5.76 43.04 -21.33
C GLY A 86 5.53 44.39 -22.08
N TYR A 87 4.34 44.93 -21.87
CA TYR A 87 4.01 46.30 -22.17
C TYR A 87 3.54 46.98 -20.88
N SER A 88 4.12 48.10 -20.56
CA SER A 88 3.67 48.94 -19.45
C SER A 88 3.38 50.35 -19.92
N ARG A 89 2.38 50.99 -19.36
CA ARG A 89 2.08 52.38 -19.58
C ARG A 89 2.18 53.10 -18.22
N THR A 90 3.07 54.06 -18.17
CA THR A 90 3.36 54.75 -16.93
C THR A 90 3.43 56.27 -17.14
N THR A 91 3.12 57.01 -16.11
CA THR A 91 3.29 58.46 -16.06
C THR A 91 4.54 58.80 -15.26
N ALA A 92 5.49 59.48 -15.87
CA ALA A 92 6.74 59.88 -15.21
C ALA A 92 6.55 61.18 -14.44
N ASN A 93 6.32 61.07 -13.13
CA ASN A 93 6.33 62.19 -12.22
C ASN A 93 7.69 62.40 -11.51
N ALA A 94 8.64 61.52 -11.76
CA ALA A 94 9.95 61.53 -11.14
C ALA A 94 10.97 62.33 -11.96
N THR A 95 11.84 63.07 -11.30
CA THR A 95 12.95 63.80 -11.91
C THR A 95 14.15 62.92 -12.28
N ARG A 96 14.04 61.60 -12.04
CA ARG A 96 15.09 60.60 -12.37
C ARG A 96 14.46 59.39 -13.02
N ASN A 97 15.11 58.85 -14.03
CA ASN A 97 14.72 57.55 -14.55
C ASN A 97 15.19 56.44 -13.60
N PHE A 98 14.71 55.22 -13.84
CA PHE A 98 15.04 54.03 -13.03
C PHE A 98 16.55 53.68 -12.99
N THR A 99 17.33 54.19 -13.94
CA THR A 99 18.78 53.99 -14.03
C THR A 99 19.60 55.10 -13.38
N GLY A 100 18.95 56.03 -12.70
CA GLY A 100 19.62 57.10 -11.97
C GLY A 100 20.06 58.31 -12.82
N SER A 101 19.87 58.29 -14.14
CA SER A 101 20.15 59.41 -15.02
C SER A 101 19.04 60.48 -14.93
N PRO A 102 19.36 61.76 -14.96
CA PRO A 102 18.37 62.83 -14.97
C PRO A 102 17.50 62.73 -16.25
N LEU A 103 16.19 62.71 -16.12
CA LEU A 103 15.31 62.90 -17.25
C LEU A 103 15.35 64.34 -17.75
N PRO A 104 15.25 64.56 -19.07
CA PRO A 104 15.08 65.95 -19.60
C PRO A 104 13.88 66.64 -18.93
N ARG A 105 13.99 67.87 -18.54
CA ARG A 105 12.96 68.64 -17.81
C ARG A 105 11.59 68.74 -18.56
N SER A 106 11.55 68.34 -19.84
CA SER A 106 10.39 68.50 -20.71
C SER A 106 9.29 67.39 -20.49
N ASN A 107 9.55 66.36 -19.71
CA ASN A 107 8.64 65.18 -19.65
C ASN A 107 8.00 64.99 -18.27
N ARG A 108 7.86 66.07 -17.46
CA ARG A 108 7.09 65.96 -16.21
C ARG A 108 5.59 65.77 -16.49
N GLY A 109 5.06 64.61 -16.09
CA GLY A 109 3.64 64.32 -16.19
C GLY A 109 3.21 63.63 -17.49
N ASP A 110 4.15 63.37 -18.43
CA ASP A 110 3.81 62.63 -19.64
C ASP A 110 3.60 61.14 -19.37
N THR A 111 2.55 60.64 -19.95
CA THR A 111 2.26 59.21 -19.94
C THR A 111 2.86 58.58 -21.18
N PHE A 112 3.75 57.60 -21.03
CA PHE A 112 4.39 56.89 -22.12
C PHE A 112 4.21 55.38 -22.00
N GLY A 113 4.20 54.70 -23.13
CA GLY A 113 4.25 53.22 -23.21
C GLY A 113 5.73 52.79 -23.17
N TYR A 114 5.98 51.63 -22.59
CA TYR A 114 7.27 50.95 -22.59
C TYR A 114 7.11 49.49 -22.97
N TYR A 115 7.77 49.08 -24.01
CA TYR A 115 7.81 47.71 -24.49
C TYR A 115 9.11 47.08 -24.02
N SER A 116 9.00 45.86 -23.47
CA SER A 116 10.17 45.11 -23.02
C SER A 116 10.02 43.65 -23.36
N ASN A 117 11.00 43.08 -24.04
CA ASN A 117 11.10 41.66 -24.32
C ASN A 117 12.47 41.20 -23.86
N SER A 118 12.58 40.15 -23.12
CA SER A 118 13.84 39.62 -22.62
C SER A 118 13.89 38.10 -22.60
N VAL A 119 15.07 37.57 -22.82
CA VAL A 119 15.41 36.16 -22.56
C VAL A 119 16.52 36.18 -21.51
N THR A 120 16.28 35.46 -20.43
CA THR A 120 17.24 35.38 -19.31
C THR A 120 17.64 33.96 -19.10
N LEU A 121 18.93 33.68 -19.03
CA LEU A 121 19.53 32.42 -18.62
C LEU A 121 20.16 32.61 -17.24
N ASN A 122 19.79 31.73 -16.29
CA ASN A 122 20.42 31.69 -14.97
C ASN A 122 21.02 30.31 -14.77
N GLN A 123 22.28 30.27 -14.32
CA GLN A 123 22.99 29.02 -14.01
C GLN A 123 23.68 29.12 -12.66
N LEU A 124 23.37 28.19 -11.78
CA LEU A 124 24.17 28.00 -10.59
C LEU A 124 25.46 27.28 -10.99
N LEU A 125 26.62 27.88 -10.67
CA LEU A 125 27.94 27.32 -10.97
C LEU A 125 28.48 26.50 -9.80
N TYR A 126 28.28 27.01 -8.56
CA TYR A 126 28.79 26.36 -7.36
C TYR A 126 28.01 26.80 -6.10
N ASP A 127 27.67 25.85 -5.21
CA ASP A 127 26.86 26.05 -4.00
C ASP A 127 27.36 25.28 -2.78
N PHE A 128 28.60 24.83 -2.79
CA PHE A 128 29.21 24.04 -1.72
C PHE A 128 28.41 22.75 -1.40
N GLY A 129 27.71 22.18 -2.38
CA GLY A 129 27.04 20.91 -2.29
C GLY A 129 25.61 20.95 -1.75
N THR A 130 25.00 22.14 -1.67
CA THR A 130 23.61 22.28 -1.25
C THR A 130 22.66 21.49 -2.16
N ILE A 131 22.71 21.74 -3.50
CA ILE A 131 21.87 20.98 -4.46
C ILE A 131 22.21 19.50 -4.44
N LYS A 132 23.49 19.14 -4.38
CA LYS A 132 23.90 17.74 -4.26
C LYS A 132 23.22 17.06 -3.06
N SER A 133 23.24 17.72 -1.89
CA SER A 133 22.61 17.19 -0.68
C SER A 133 21.06 17.14 -0.78
N GLN A 134 20.46 18.07 -1.52
CA GLN A 134 19.02 18.03 -1.83
C GLN A 134 18.69 16.84 -2.74
N VAL A 135 19.51 16.55 -3.76
CA VAL A 135 19.37 15.38 -4.63
C VAL A 135 19.55 14.10 -3.83
N GLU A 136 20.55 14.01 -2.95
CA GLU A 136 20.75 12.87 -2.05
C GLU A 136 19.52 12.66 -1.15
N THR A 137 18.95 13.73 -0.60
CA THR A 137 17.71 13.67 0.20
C THR A 137 16.57 13.09 -0.62
N ALA A 138 16.35 13.58 -1.84
CA ALA A 138 15.32 13.08 -2.73
C ALA A 138 15.54 11.61 -3.13
N GLN A 139 16.79 11.20 -3.40
CA GLN A 139 17.13 9.80 -3.71
C GLN A 139 16.86 8.86 -2.54
N PHE A 140 17.18 9.25 -1.31
CA PHE A 140 16.85 8.44 -0.13
C PHE A 140 15.35 8.39 0.14
N ASN A 141 14.60 9.47 -0.14
CA ASN A 141 13.14 9.44 -0.08
C ASN A 141 12.55 8.50 -1.13
N LEU A 142 13.13 8.43 -2.34
CA LEU A 142 12.75 7.45 -3.35
C LEU A 142 13.03 6.01 -2.87
N GLN A 143 14.18 5.76 -2.23
CA GLN A 143 14.46 4.45 -1.64
C GLN A 143 13.43 4.08 -0.55
N ALA A 144 13.04 5.03 0.29
CA ALA A 144 12.00 4.82 1.28
C ALA A 144 10.63 4.52 0.63
N ALA A 145 10.27 5.25 -0.44
CA ALA A 145 9.04 5.02 -1.19
C ALA A 145 9.02 3.63 -1.86
N ASN A 146 10.14 3.17 -2.40
CA ASN A 146 10.28 1.83 -2.97
C ASN A 146 10.08 0.74 -1.91
N ALA A 147 10.67 0.90 -0.73
CA ALA A 147 10.46 -0.02 0.39
C ALA A 147 9.01 0.00 0.90
N ASN A 148 8.35 1.17 0.95
CA ASN A 148 6.94 1.29 1.31
C ASN A 148 6.02 0.61 0.28
N ALA A 149 6.38 0.65 -1.01
CA ALA A 149 5.65 -0.08 -2.05
C ALA A 149 5.74 -1.60 -1.82
N GLU A 150 6.91 -2.11 -1.42
CA GLU A 150 7.07 -3.52 -1.04
C GLU A 150 6.23 -3.89 0.20
N THR A 151 6.14 -3.01 1.19
CA THR A 151 5.22 -3.17 2.33
C THR A 151 3.76 -3.29 1.86
N THR A 152 3.37 -2.50 0.86
CA THR A 152 2.03 -2.58 0.26
C THR A 152 1.81 -3.92 -0.43
N VAL A 153 2.80 -4.41 -1.18
CA VAL A 153 2.78 -5.75 -1.80
C VAL A 153 2.57 -6.84 -0.74
N GLN A 154 3.37 -6.83 0.33
CA GLN A 154 3.24 -7.81 1.43
C GLN A 154 1.86 -7.72 2.10
N THR A 155 1.32 -6.53 2.25
CA THR A 155 -0.02 -6.31 2.82
C THR A 155 -1.13 -6.87 1.92
N VAL A 156 -1.04 -6.68 0.62
CA VAL A 156 -1.98 -7.28 -0.34
C VAL A 156 -1.90 -8.80 -0.30
N VAL A 157 -0.70 -9.36 -0.31
CA VAL A 157 -0.48 -10.82 -0.27
C VAL A 157 -1.07 -11.43 0.99
N ILE A 158 -0.80 -10.87 2.19
CA ILE A 158 -1.35 -11.42 3.44
C ILE A 158 -2.88 -11.31 3.49
N ASN A 159 -3.46 -10.24 3.00
CA ASN A 159 -4.91 -10.08 2.94
C ASN A 159 -5.56 -11.13 2.04
N VAL A 160 -4.93 -11.47 0.91
CA VAL A 160 -5.38 -12.55 0.02
C VAL A 160 -5.27 -13.90 0.70
N GLN A 161 -4.16 -14.18 1.38
CA GLN A 161 -3.97 -15.44 2.11
C GLN A 161 -5.03 -15.62 3.19
N GLN A 162 -5.28 -14.60 4.00
CA GLN A 162 -6.30 -14.64 5.05
C GLN A 162 -7.71 -14.82 4.48
N ALA A 163 -8.06 -14.10 3.41
CA ALA A 163 -9.35 -14.24 2.75
C ALA A 163 -9.51 -15.63 2.10
N TYR A 164 -8.43 -16.19 1.54
CA TYR A 164 -8.40 -17.52 0.96
C TYR A 164 -8.66 -18.59 2.03
N PHE A 165 -7.95 -18.54 3.16
CA PHE A 165 -8.14 -19.48 4.27
C PHE A 165 -9.52 -19.33 4.92
N SER A 166 -10.06 -18.12 4.98
CA SER A 166 -11.44 -17.88 5.44
C SER A 166 -12.48 -18.50 4.53
N LEU A 167 -12.32 -18.39 3.19
CA LEU A 167 -13.22 -19.06 2.24
C LEU A 167 -13.10 -20.57 2.32
N GLN A 168 -11.89 -21.11 2.44
CA GLN A 168 -11.65 -22.53 2.64
C GLN A 168 -12.32 -23.06 3.90
N GLN A 169 -12.18 -22.35 5.03
CA GLN A 169 -12.87 -22.66 6.28
C GLN A 169 -14.39 -22.69 6.06
N ALA A 170 -14.95 -21.65 5.44
CA ALA A 170 -16.39 -21.55 5.21
C ALA A 170 -16.91 -22.70 4.32
N GLN A 171 -16.16 -23.08 3.27
CA GLN A 171 -16.52 -24.22 2.41
C GLN A 171 -16.49 -25.56 3.16
N ARG A 172 -15.50 -25.76 4.05
CA ARG A 172 -15.44 -26.96 4.91
C ARG A 172 -16.59 -26.98 5.91
N LEU A 173 -16.95 -25.84 6.50
CA LEU A 173 -18.10 -25.75 7.41
C LEU A 173 -19.43 -26.03 6.71
N VAL A 174 -19.59 -25.67 5.44
CA VAL A 174 -20.76 -26.12 4.66
C VAL A 174 -20.81 -27.62 4.59
N LYS A 175 -19.68 -28.30 4.29
CA LYS A 175 -19.63 -29.76 4.22
C LYS A 175 -19.95 -30.41 5.56
N VAL A 176 -19.39 -29.93 6.67
CA VAL A 176 -19.70 -30.42 8.02
C VAL A 176 -21.20 -30.30 8.32
N ASN A 177 -21.83 -29.15 7.97
CA ASN A 177 -23.26 -28.96 8.20
C ASN A 177 -24.14 -29.78 7.24
N GLU A 178 -23.68 -30.11 6.03
CA GLU A 178 -24.40 -31.07 5.13
C GLU A 178 -24.34 -32.48 5.65
N GLU A 179 -23.20 -32.92 6.19
CA GLU A 179 -23.05 -34.21 6.86
C GLU A 179 -23.92 -34.27 8.12
N ALA A 180 -23.90 -33.23 8.96
CA ALA A 180 -24.75 -33.13 10.16
C ALA A 180 -26.25 -33.19 9.81
N LEU A 181 -26.68 -32.44 8.79
CA LEU A 181 -28.08 -32.48 8.33
C LEU A 181 -28.51 -33.93 7.93
N THR A 182 -27.61 -34.63 7.27
CA THR A 182 -27.86 -36.02 6.88
C THR A 182 -28.00 -36.94 8.09
N GLN A 183 -27.16 -36.79 9.11
CA GLN A 183 -27.20 -37.53 10.36
C GLN A 183 -28.50 -37.25 11.14
N PHE A 184 -28.85 -36.00 11.36
CA PHE A 184 -30.11 -35.66 12.06
C PHE A 184 -31.35 -36.13 11.31
N LYS A 185 -31.33 -36.17 9.98
CA LYS A 185 -32.41 -36.74 9.17
C LYS A 185 -32.54 -38.26 9.41
N GLN A 186 -31.41 -38.97 9.43
CA GLN A 186 -31.39 -40.41 9.73
C GLN A 186 -31.89 -40.69 11.16
N HIS A 187 -31.48 -39.86 12.14
CA HIS A 187 -31.95 -39.95 13.50
C HIS A 187 -33.48 -39.75 13.60
N LEU A 188 -34.03 -38.74 12.93
CA LEU A 188 -35.48 -38.51 12.89
C LEU A 188 -36.23 -39.71 12.26
N ASP A 189 -35.73 -40.26 11.16
CA ASP A 189 -36.34 -41.45 10.52
C ASP A 189 -36.33 -42.64 11.45
N LEU A 190 -35.27 -42.87 12.21
CA LEU A 190 -35.17 -43.89 13.23
C LEU A 190 -36.16 -43.65 14.39
N ALA A 191 -36.23 -42.43 14.92
CA ALA A 191 -37.16 -42.05 15.98
C ALA A 191 -38.62 -42.26 15.55
N ARG A 192 -38.98 -41.87 14.34
CA ARG A 192 -40.31 -42.14 13.74
C ARG A 192 -40.63 -43.63 13.59
N GLY A 193 -39.64 -44.43 13.16
CA GLY A 193 -39.77 -45.86 13.05
C GLY A 193 -40.06 -46.52 14.40
N ARG A 194 -39.32 -46.15 15.44
CA ARG A 194 -39.47 -46.66 16.80
C ARG A 194 -40.80 -46.23 17.43
N PHE A 195 -41.25 -45.02 17.19
CA PHE A 195 -42.59 -44.56 17.63
C PHE A 195 -43.72 -45.33 16.98
N LYS A 196 -43.63 -45.57 15.65
CA LYS A 196 -44.61 -46.40 14.94
C LYS A 196 -44.66 -47.86 15.45
N ALA A 197 -43.52 -48.39 15.88
CA ALA A 197 -43.42 -49.72 16.49
C ALA A 197 -43.89 -49.75 17.97
N GLY A 198 -44.25 -48.58 18.57
CA GLY A 198 -44.70 -48.48 19.94
C GLY A 198 -43.60 -48.58 21.02
N VAL A 199 -42.31 -48.49 20.63
CA VAL A 199 -41.13 -48.63 21.52
C VAL A 199 -40.44 -47.31 21.84
N ALA A 200 -41.00 -46.17 21.41
CA ALA A 200 -40.49 -44.82 21.71
C ALA A 200 -41.66 -43.85 21.98
N ALA A 201 -41.38 -42.77 22.71
CA ALA A 201 -42.35 -41.74 23.03
C ALA A 201 -42.48 -40.72 21.90
N LYS A 202 -43.64 -40.03 21.79
CA LYS A 202 -43.82 -38.94 20.81
C LYS A 202 -42.83 -37.81 21.01
N VAL A 203 -42.38 -37.56 22.25
CA VAL A 203 -41.38 -36.52 22.57
C VAL A 203 -40.05 -36.76 21.85
N ASP A 204 -39.61 -38.01 21.65
CA ASP A 204 -38.37 -38.35 20.96
C ASP A 204 -38.45 -37.91 19.47
N VAL A 205 -39.61 -38.10 18.83
CA VAL A 205 -39.85 -37.64 17.45
C VAL A 205 -39.84 -36.10 17.38
N THR A 206 -40.52 -35.45 18.32
CA THR A 206 -40.60 -33.97 18.33
C THR A 206 -39.21 -33.37 18.58
N THR A 207 -38.39 -33.94 19.47
CA THR A 207 -37.02 -33.53 19.70
C THR A 207 -36.17 -33.66 18.42
N ALA A 208 -36.23 -34.82 17.76
CA ALA A 208 -35.50 -35.04 16.51
C ALA A 208 -35.97 -34.10 15.36
N GLU A 209 -37.24 -33.67 15.34
CA GLU A 209 -37.73 -32.66 14.39
C GLU A 209 -37.16 -31.27 14.68
N VAL A 210 -37.00 -30.90 15.95
CA VAL A 210 -36.34 -29.64 16.35
C VAL A 210 -34.85 -29.67 15.97
N ASP A 211 -34.15 -30.77 16.24
CA ASP A 211 -32.75 -30.95 15.93
C ASP A 211 -32.48 -30.86 14.41
N LEU A 212 -33.33 -31.51 13.60
CA LEU A 212 -33.28 -31.40 12.15
C LEU A 212 -33.49 -29.99 11.67
N SER A 213 -34.44 -29.26 12.27
CA SER A 213 -34.71 -27.82 11.92
C SER A 213 -33.52 -26.94 12.26
N ASN A 214 -32.87 -27.16 13.41
CA ASN A 214 -31.64 -26.47 13.80
C ASN A 214 -30.49 -26.77 12.83
N ALA A 215 -30.32 -28.02 12.42
CA ALA A 215 -29.32 -28.40 11.43
C ALA A 215 -29.55 -27.70 10.07
N GLN A 216 -30.83 -27.59 9.64
CA GLN A 216 -31.17 -26.80 8.43
C GLN A 216 -30.80 -25.33 8.53
N LEU A 217 -31.11 -24.68 9.67
CA LEU A 217 -30.72 -23.28 9.91
C LEU A 217 -29.21 -23.11 9.89
N ASN A 218 -28.46 -23.99 10.52
CA ASN A 218 -27.00 -23.99 10.54
C ASN A 218 -26.41 -24.11 9.12
N LEU A 219 -26.98 -25.01 8.30
CA LEU A 219 -26.57 -25.18 6.90
C LEU A 219 -26.84 -23.92 6.07
N ILE A 220 -28.01 -23.25 6.23
CA ILE A 220 -28.32 -22.01 5.55
C ILE A 220 -27.30 -20.92 5.93
N THR A 221 -26.98 -20.82 7.22
CA THR A 221 -25.99 -19.86 7.74
C THR A 221 -24.60 -20.17 7.17
N ALA A 222 -24.17 -21.44 7.17
CA ALA A 222 -22.88 -21.85 6.62
C ALA A 222 -22.76 -21.52 5.11
N LYS A 223 -23.81 -21.78 4.33
CA LYS A 223 -23.86 -21.45 2.89
C LYS A 223 -23.75 -19.95 2.65
N ASN A 224 -24.46 -19.13 3.44
CA ASN A 224 -24.36 -17.68 3.35
C ASN A 224 -22.95 -17.20 3.69
N ASN A 225 -22.34 -17.71 4.76
CA ASN A 225 -20.98 -17.37 5.16
C ASN A 225 -19.95 -17.71 4.08
N ALA A 226 -20.12 -18.82 3.37
CA ALA A 226 -19.26 -19.18 2.24
C ALA A 226 -19.40 -18.20 1.05
N LEU A 227 -20.61 -17.69 0.79
CA LEU A 227 -20.82 -16.66 -0.22
C LEU A 227 -20.16 -15.35 0.17
N VAL A 228 -20.31 -14.91 1.43
CA VAL A 228 -19.66 -13.69 1.95
C VAL A 228 -18.13 -13.82 1.88
N ALA A 229 -17.57 -14.94 2.33
CA ALA A 229 -16.12 -15.18 2.28
C ALA A 229 -15.58 -15.16 0.84
N ARG A 230 -16.36 -15.65 -0.15
CA ARG A 230 -15.99 -15.56 -1.56
C ARG A 230 -15.95 -14.09 -2.06
N VAL A 231 -16.94 -13.28 -1.67
CA VAL A 231 -16.95 -11.85 -2.01
C VAL A 231 -15.74 -11.13 -1.37
N THR A 232 -15.40 -11.49 -0.13
CA THR A 232 -14.22 -10.96 0.56
C THR A 232 -12.92 -11.33 -0.17
N LEU A 233 -12.78 -12.58 -0.64
CA LEU A 233 -11.60 -12.98 -1.43
C LEU A 233 -11.54 -12.26 -2.78
N ASN A 234 -12.67 -12.09 -3.47
CA ASN A 234 -12.71 -11.31 -4.72
C ASN A 234 -12.23 -9.88 -4.49
N ASN A 235 -12.68 -9.24 -3.41
CA ASN A 235 -12.22 -7.90 -3.04
C ASN A 235 -10.72 -7.87 -2.73
N ALA A 236 -10.21 -8.85 -1.99
CA ALA A 236 -8.78 -8.95 -1.68
C ALA A 236 -7.91 -9.19 -2.94
N MET A 237 -8.44 -9.87 -3.95
CA MET A 237 -7.80 -10.04 -5.26
C MET A 237 -7.96 -8.81 -6.17
N GLY A 238 -8.76 -7.81 -5.80
CA GLY A 238 -9.05 -6.63 -6.64
C GLY A 238 -9.86 -6.95 -7.89
N ILE A 239 -10.63 -8.03 -7.89
CA ILE A 239 -11.43 -8.47 -9.03
C ILE A 239 -12.93 -8.37 -8.74
N GLN A 240 -13.70 -8.06 -9.78
CA GLN A 240 -15.16 -8.05 -9.74
C GLN A 240 -15.68 -9.22 -10.56
N THR A 241 -16.06 -10.31 -9.90
CA THR A 241 -16.64 -11.47 -10.55
C THR A 241 -17.77 -12.07 -9.74
N THR A 242 -18.77 -12.61 -10.43
CA THR A 242 -19.84 -13.40 -9.85
C THR A 242 -19.68 -14.90 -10.12
N SER A 243 -18.68 -15.28 -10.92
CA SER A 243 -18.46 -16.69 -11.30
C SER A 243 -18.16 -17.53 -10.07
N PRO A 244 -18.82 -18.68 -9.92
CA PRO A 244 -18.53 -19.61 -8.83
C PRO A 244 -17.18 -20.30 -9.07
N TYR A 245 -16.37 -20.38 -8.02
CA TYR A 245 -15.14 -21.17 -7.99
C TYR A 245 -14.99 -21.83 -6.63
N ARG A 246 -14.16 -22.86 -6.56
CA ARG A 246 -13.76 -23.52 -5.32
C ARG A 246 -12.29 -23.22 -5.05
N VAL A 247 -11.93 -23.16 -3.78
CA VAL A 247 -10.52 -23.07 -3.37
C VAL A 247 -9.98 -24.47 -3.09
N LEU A 248 -8.71 -24.66 -3.47
CA LEU A 248 -8.02 -25.92 -3.23
C LEU A 248 -7.71 -26.06 -1.74
N ASP A 249 -7.76 -27.29 -1.27
CA ASP A 249 -7.40 -27.62 0.11
C ASP A 249 -5.87 -27.80 0.18
N PRO A 250 -5.10 -26.86 0.78
CA PRO A 250 -3.68 -27.04 0.87
C PRO A 250 -3.36 -28.24 1.76
N SER A 251 -2.36 -29.00 1.33
CA SER A 251 -1.83 -30.08 2.15
C SER A 251 -1.34 -29.52 3.49
N ARG A 252 -1.45 -30.32 4.56
CA ARG A 252 -0.82 -30.00 5.85
C ARG A 252 0.69 -29.86 5.61
N GLY A 253 1.17 -28.64 5.57
CA GLY A 253 2.62 -28.38 5.51
C GLY A 253 3.31 -28.83 6.78
N GLU A 254 4.63 -29.02 6.70
CA GLU A 254 5.46 -29.32 7.87
C GLU A 254 5.28 -28.24 8.96
N VAL A 255 5.35 -28.70 10.22
CA VAL A 255 5.31 -27.80 11.38
C VAL A 255 6.52 -26.87 11.31
N TYR A 256 6.26 -25.58 11.21
CA TYR A 256 7.29 -24.58 11.12
C TYR A 256 7.97 -24.38 12.48
N GLN A 257 9.27 -24.61 12.56
CA GLN A 257 10.06 -24.42 13.79
C GLN A 257 11.07 -23.29 13.56
N VAL A 258 10.93 -22.21 14.32
CA VAL A 258 11.85 -21.08 14.33
C VAL A 258 11.99 -20.59 15.77
N THR A 259 13.19 -20.21 16.18
CA THR A 259 13.40 -19.59 17.48
C THR A 259 13.06 -18.10 17.45
N LEU A 260 12.73 -17.51 18.60
CA LEU A 260 12.41 -16.08 18.69
C LEU A 260 13.56 -15.21 18.17
N ASP A 261 14.80 -15.54 18.57
CA ASP A 261 15.98 -14.75 18.18
C ASP A 261 16.21 -14.78 16.66
N GLU A 262 16.05 -15.95 16.03
CA GLU A 262 16.14 -16.07 14.57
C GLU A 262 15.03 -15.31 13.85
N ALA A 263 13.79 -15.41 14.36
CA ALA A 263 12.63 -14.72 13.78
C ALA A 263 12.82 -13.18 13.84
N VAL A 264 13.25 -12.67 14.98
CA VAL A 264 13.53 -11.24 15.17
C VAL A 264 14.72 -10.79 14.30
N ALA A 265 15.81 -11.57 14.24
CA ALA A 265 16.95 -11.23 13.41
C ALA A 265 16.58 -11.14 11.92
N ARG A 266 15.77 -12.09 11.42
CA ARG A 266 15.23 -12.06 10.05
C ARG A 266 14.34 -10.84 9.82
N ALA A 267 13.42 -10.55 10.74
CA ALA A 267 12.54 -9.40 10.65
C ALA A 267 13.32 -8.08 10.56
N MET A 268 14.34 -7.88 11.38
CA MET A 268 15.17 -6.67 11.38
C MET A 268 15.98 -6.48 10.09
N GLN A 269 16.25 -7.56 9.35
CA GLN A 269 16.98 -7.50 8.10
C GLN A 269 16.08 -7.39 6.87
N LEU A 270 14.98 -8.16 6.85
CA LEU A 270 14.19 -8.39 5.63
C LEU A 270 12.95 -7.49 5.53
N ARG A 271 12.44 -6.95 6.66
CA ARG A 271 11.22 -6.13 6.62
C ARG A 271 11.42 -4.84 5.83
N PRO A 272 10.56 -4.58 4.84
CA PRO A 272 10.64 -3.38 4.03
C PRO A 272 10.50 -2.09 4.86
N GLU A 273 9.73 -2.11 5.95
CA GLU A 273 9.56 -0.97 6.85
C GLU A 273 10.89 -0.55 7.49
N MET A 274 11.77 -1.52 7.83
CA MET A 274 13.11 -1.23 8.35
C MET A 274 14.03 -0.65 7.27
N ILE A 275 13.87 -1.10 6.01
CA ILE A 275 14.61 -0.56 4.88
C ILE A 275 14.17 0.88 4.62
N SER A 276 12.85 1.14 4.63
CA SER A 276 12.28 2.49 4.51
C SER A 276 12.80 3.42 5.61
N GLN A 277 12.76 2.97 6.86
CA GLN A 277 13.21 3.75 8.02
C GLN A 277 14.69 4.14 7.91
N ARG A 278 15.56 3.21 7.52
CA ARG A 278 17.00 3.49 7.31
C ARG A 278 17.23 4.49 6.16
N ALA A 279 16.42 4.42 5.11
CA ALA A 279 16.48 5.39 4.02
C ALA A 279 16.03 6.79 4.49
N GLN A 280 14.98 6.90 5.29
CA GLN A 280 14.52 8.15 5.88
C GLN A 280 15.57 8.77 6.82
N GLU A 281 16.28 7.96 7.62
CA GLU A 281 17.39 8.47 8.45
C GLU A 281 18.51 9.07 7.60
N ARG A 282 18.89 8.41 6.49
CA ARG A 282 19.88 8.94 5.53
C ARG A 282 19.39 10.21 4.84
N ALA A 283 18.10 10.28 4.49
CA ALA A 283 17.49 11.48 3.92
C ALA A 283 17.58 12.66 4.91
N ALA A 284 17.28 12.44 6.18
CA ALA A 284 17.40 13.47 7.21
C ALA A 284 18.86 13.89 7.46
N GLU A 285 19.83 12.99 7.36
CA GLU A 285 21.26 13.33 7.43
C GLU A 285 21.71 14.17 6.23
N ALA A 286 21.24 13.85 5.03
CA ALA A 286 21.51 14.65 3.83
C ALA A 286 20.85 16.04 3.92
N ALA A 287 19.64 16.14 4.46
CA ALA A 287 18.95 17.40 4.69
C ALA A 287 19.69 18.33 5.66
N ILE A 288 20.41 17.80 6.67
CA ILE A 288 21.29 18.60 7.53
C ILE A 288 22.42 19.22 6.70
N LYS A 289 23.05 18.44 5.81
CA LYS A 289 24.12 18.95 4.93
C LYS A 289 23.60 20.04 3.99
N ALA A 290 22.41 19.84 3.42
CA ALA A 290 21.75 20.85 2.60
C ALA A 290 21.50 22.16 3.39
N ALA A 291 21.00 22.06 4.62
CA ALA A 291 20.79 23.23 5.47
C ALA A 291 22.11 23.92 5.87
N GLN A 292 23.17 23.15 6.11
CA GLN A 292 24.52 23.70 6.38
C GLN A 292 25.12 24.40 5.16
N GLY A 293 24.80 23.95 3.94
CA GLY A 293 25.22 24.58 2.71
C GLY A 293 24.85 26.05 2.62
N ASN A 294 23.74 26.47 3.23
CA ASN A 294 23.28 27.85 3.27
C ASN A 294 24.19 28.82 4.11
N PHE A 295 25.21 28.31 4.79
CA PHE A 295 26.24 29.12 5.40
C PHE A 295 27.36 29.53 4.42
N PHE A 296 27.46 28.83 3.31
CA PHE A 296 28.55 29.02 2.36
C PHE A 296 28.16 29.99 1.21
N PRO A 297 29.15 30.53 0.51
CA PRO A 297 28.89 31.38 -0.67
C PRO A 297 28.20 30.55 -1.77
N THR A 298 27.41 31.24 -2.61
CA THR A 298 26.91 30.71 -3.87
C THR A 298 27.49 31.45 -5.04
N VAL A 299 27.84 30.72 -6.10
CA VAL A 299 28.38 31.32 -7.36
C VAL A 299 27.34 31.04 -8.44
N THR A 300 26.80 32.14 -9.00
CA THR A 300 25.80 32.08 -10.07
C THR A 300 26.28 32.83 -11.30
N SER A 301 25.88 32.42 -12.47
CA SER A 301 26.02 33.15 -13.72
C SER A 301 24.65 33.51 -14.28
N SER A 302 24.52 34.68 -14.83
CA SER A 302 23.31 35.04 -15.57
C SER A 302 23.69 35.74 -16.90
N ALA A 303 22.89 35.41 -17.93
CA ALA A 303 22.96 36.10 -19.20
C ALA A 303 21.56 36.61 -19.56
N ASN A 304 21.47 37.88 -19.94
CA ASN A 304 20.23 38.49 -20.35
C ASN A 304 20.40 39.10 -21.74
N TYR A 305 19.43 38.89 -22.59
CA TYR A 305 19.30 39.51 -23.88
C TYR A 305 17.91 40.12 -23.98
N SER A 306 17.85 41.45 -24.26
CA SER A 306 16.57 42.15 -24.22
C SER A 306 16.42 43.15 -25.35
N TYR A 307 15.18 43.36 -25.76
CA TYR A 307 14.75 44.45 -26.63
C TYR A 307 13.76 45.33 -25.87
N SER A 308 14.05 46.62 -25.80
CA SER A 308 13.14 47.53 -25.09
C SER A 308 13.21 48.93 -25.63
N ALA A 309 12.11 49.66 -25.66
CA ALA A 309 12.00 51.08 -25.96
C ALA A 309 10.61 51.63 -25.64
N THR A 310 10.49 52.95 -25.62
CA THR A 310 9.20 53.65 -25.58
C THR A 310 8.50 53.66 -26.96
N ASP A 311 9.30 53.63 -28.03
CA ASP A 311 8.84 53.68 -29.42
C ASP A 311 9.56 52.64 -30.26
N PHE A 312 9.01 52.29 -31.43
CA PHE A 312 9.63 51.39 -32.39
C PHE A 312 10.60 52.16 -33.33
N PRO A 313 11.76 51.54 -33.68
CA PRO A 313 12.20 50.16 -33.38
C PRO A 313 12.76 50.01 -31.95
N LEU A 314 12.55 48.79 -31.35
CA LEU A 314 13.10 48.48 -30.04
C LEU A 314 14.63 48.38 -30.10
N VAL A 315 15.31 48.81 -29.03
CA VAL A 315 16.76 48.75 -28.89
C VAL A 315 17.16 47.47 -28.15
N TYR A 316 18.18 46.79 -28.66
CA TYR A 316 18.70 45.59 -28.01
C TYR A 316 19.73 45.92 -26.95
N ASN A 317 19.74 45.13 -25.92
CA ASN A 317 20.78 45.15 -24.88
C ASN A 317 21.13 43.71 -24.50
N TRP A 318 22.36 43.48 -24.13
CA TRP A 318 22.77 42.19 -23.56
C TRP A 318 23.68 42.43 -22.34
N ASN A 319 23.60 41.47 -21.42
CA ASN A 319 24.45 41.48 -20.23
C ASN A 319 24.80 40.04 -19.89
N VAL A 320 26.05 39.79 -19.52
CA VAL A 320 26.52 38.51 -18.92
C VAL A 320 27.23 38.87 -17.62
N SER A 321 26.82 38.20 -16.55
CA SER A 321 27.39 38.48 -15.22
C SER A 321 27.68 37.19 -14.47
N GLY A 322 28.72 37.19 -13.67
CA GLY A 322 29.00 36.20 -12.64
C GLY A 322 28.86 36.86 -11.27
N THR A 323 28.13 36.26 -10.37
CA THR A 323 27.87 36.79 -9.03
C THR A 323 28.29 35.81 -7.98
N VAL A 324 29.07 36.24 -7.01
CA VAL A 324 29.36 35.47 -5.77
C VAL A 324 28.56 36.14 -4.66
N SER A 325 27.64 35.41 -4.06
CA SER A 325 26.83 35.86 -2.93
C SER A 325 27.32 35.19 -1.65
N ILE A 326 27.72 35.99 -0.66
CA ILE A 326 28.22 35.49 0.63
C ILE A 326 27.26 35.96 1.72
N PRO A 327 26.54 35.05 2.40
CA PRO A 327 25.66 35.42 3.50
C PRO A 327 26.47 35.76 4.75
N ILE A 328 26.61 37.03 5.09
CA ILE A 328 27.37 37.46 6.28
C ILE A 328 26.51 37.35 7.54
N PHE A 329 25.26 37.78 7.49
CA PHE A 329 24.34 37.72 8.61
C PHE A 329 22.89 37.57 8.10
N SER A 330 22.22 36.50 8.50
CA SER A 330 20.84 36.16 8.10
C SER A 330 19.84 36.27 9.26
N GLY A 331 20.14 37.05 10.30
CA GLY A 331 19.28 37.11 11.49
C GLY A 331 19.13 35.78 12.21
N PHE A 332 20.16 34.94 12.22
CA PHE A 332 20.17 33.57 12.76
C PHE A 332 19.29 32.55 12.01
N LEU A 333 18.67 32.91 10.86
CA LEU A 333 17.81 32.02 10.09
C LEU A 333 18.48 30.67 9.78
N THR A 334 19.66 30.70 9.17
CA THR A 334 20.41 29.50 8.79
C THR A 334 20.76 28.61 10.00
N LYS A 335 21.12 29.23 11.13
CA LYS A 335 21.37 28.53 12.38
C LYS A 335 20.13 27.74 12.84
N GLN A 336 18.95 28.37 12.77
CA GLN A 336 17.70 27.73 13.18
C GLN A 336 17.26 26.67 12.18
N GLN A 337 17.50 26.84 10.88
CA GLN A 337 17.25 25.82 9.87
C GLN A 337 18.09 24.56 10.11
N VAL A 338 19.37 24.70 10.46
CA VAL A 338 20.23 23.57 10.83
C VAL A 338 19.75 22.91 12.14
N ALA A 339 19.35 23.72 13.13
CA ALA A 339 18.79 23.19 14.38
C ALA A 339 17.49 22.38 14.12
N GLN A 340 16.61 22.89 13.26
CA GLN A 340 15.41 22.19 12.82
C GLN A 340 15.74 20.87 12.12
N ALA A 341 16.69 20.85 11.17
CA ALA A 341 17.10 19.65 10.48
C ALA A 341 17.67 18.59 11.43
N ARG A 342 18.46 19.01 12.45
CA ARG A 342 18.97 18.12 13.50
C ARG A 342 17.85 17.54 14.38
N ALA A 343 16.88 18.36 14.75
CA ALA A 343 15.71 17.91 15.50
C ALA A 343 14.87 16.89 14.69
N ASN A 344 14.72 17.12 13.38
CA ASN A 344 14.06 16.17 12.48
C ASN A 344 14.81 14.82 12.43
N LEU A 345 16.15 14.83 12.35
CA LEU A 345 16.94 13.58 12.41
C LEU A 345 16.73 12.86 13.76
N LEU A 346 16.72 13.59 14.88
CA LEU A 346 16.44 12.99 16.19
C LEU A 346 15.06 12.32 16.23
N THR A 347 14.04 12.99 15.72
CA THR A 347 12.68 12.45 15.61
C THR A 347 12.65 11.19 14.72
N THR A 348 13.34 11.23 13.57
CA THR A 348 13.40 10.08 12.66
C THR A 348 14.08 8.88 13.32
N LYS A 349 15.19 9.08 14.06
CA LYS A 349 15.86 8.01 14.81
C LYS A 349 14.96 7.43 15.92
N ALA A 350 14.27 8.29 16.67
CA ALA A 350 13.33 7.84 17.69
C ALA A 350 12.16 7.02 17.08
N ASN A 351 11.65 7.40 15.91
CA ASN A 351 10.67 6.60 15.16
C ASN A 351 11.24 5.22 14.77
N GLY A 352 12.52 5.15 14.43
CA GLY A 352 13.23 3.89 14.20
C GLY A 352 13.27 2.98 15.43
N ASP A 353 13.45 3.55 16.62
CA ASP A 353 13.43 2.78 17.86
C ASP A 353 12.02 2.27 18.19
N VAL A 354 10.99 3.10 17.98
CA VAL A 354 9.57 2.69 18.11
C VAL A 354 9.25 1.56 17.14
N LEU A 355 9.72 1.65 15.88
CA LEU A 355 9.51 0.59 14.88
C LEU A 355 10.18 -0.72 15.31
N ARG A 356 11.41 -0.69 15.84
CA ARG A 356 12.09 -1.89 16.34
C ARG A 356 11.31 -2.57 17.48
N GLN A 357 10.78 -1.77 18.42
CA GLN A 357 9.96 -2.30 19.51
C GLN A 357 8.67 -2.92 18.99
N SER A 358 8.01 -2.26 18.03
CA SER A 358 6.80 -2.78 17.39
C SER A 358 7.05 -4.11 16.66
N ILE A 359 8.15 -4.21 15.92
CA ILE A 359 8.54 -5.45 15.23
C ILE A 359 8.82 -6.58 16.25
N LEU A 360 9.54 -6.30 17.32
CA LEU A 360 9.80 -7.29 18.37
C LEU A 360 8.49 -7.82 18.97
N LEU A 361 7.56 -6.92 19.28
CA LEU A 361 6.25 -7.29 19.81
C LEU A 361 5.45 -8.14 18.79
N GLU A 362 5.37 -7.70 17.53
CA GLU A 362 4.63 -8.39 16.45
C GLU A 362 5.17 -9.79 16.22
N VAL A 363 6.49 -9.96 16.12
CA VAL A 363 7.14 -11.26 15.92
C VAL A 363 6.91 -12.17 17.13
N SER A 364 7.06 -11.65 18.36
CA SER A 364 6.83 -12.43 19.58
C SER A 364 5.39 -12.91 19.69
N GLN A 365 4.42 -12.04 19.42
CA GLN A 365 3.00 -12.41 19.41
C GLN A 365 2.67 -13.44 18.32
N ALA A 366 3.22 -13.26 17.10
CA ALA A 366 2.99 -14.19 16.01
C ALA A 366 3.55 -15.58 16.32
N LEU A 367 4.73 -15.66 16.94
CA LEU A 367 5.34 -16.93 17.33
C LEU A 367 4.52 -17.65 18.41
N LEU A 368 4.15 -16.95 19.49
CA LEU A 368 3.31 -17.52 20.55
C LEU A 368 1.94 -17.98 20.03
N ASN A 369 1.36 -17.21 19.11
CA ASN A 369 0.09 -17.61 18.47
C ASN A 369 0.27 -18.86 17.59
N LEU A 370 1.42 -19.03 16.93
CA LEU A 370 1.70 -20.21 16.14
C LEU A 370 1.84 -21.46 17.03
N GLU A 371 2.58 -21.36 18.14
CA GLU A 371 2.73 -22.43 19.12
C GLU A 371 1.36 -22.89 19.65
N ALA A 372 0.54 -21.96 20.11
CA ALA A 372 -0.81 -22.26 20.57
C ALA A 372 -1.72 -22.83 19.47
N ALA A 373 -1.56 -22.42 18.21
CA ALA A 373 -2.34 -22.94 17.09
C ALA A 373 -1.94 -24.38 16.75
N VAL A 374 -0.65 -24.75 16.86
CA VAL A 374 -0.15 -26.12 16.68
C VAL A 374 -0.74 -27.05 17.74
N GLU A 375 -0.64 -26.67 19.02
CA GLU A 375 -1.20 -27.45 20.14
C GLU A 375 -2.72 -27.65 19.98
N ARG A 376 -3.45 -26.58 19.64
CA ARG A 376 -4.90 -26.66 19.39
C ARG A 376 -5.23 -27.62 18.28
N LEU A 377 -4.47 -27.65 17.18
CA LEU A 377 -4.71 -28.52 16.04
C LEU A 377 -4.56 -30.01 16.40
N GLU A 378 -3.62 -30.36 17.29
CA GLU A 378 -3.46 -31.72 17.77
C GLU A 378 -4.64 -32.14 18.65
N VAL A 379 -5.03 -31.28 19.60
CA VAL A 379 -6.14 -31.58 20.52
C VAL A 379 -7.48 -31.72 19.78
N THR A 380 -7.77 -30.82 18.83
CA THR A 380 -9.04 -30.91 18.06
C THR A 380 -9.15 -32.20 17.24
N LYS A 381 -8.04 -32.64 16.63
CA LYS A 381 -8.01 -33.92 15.88
C LYS A 381 -8.34 -35.10 16.76
N ILE A 382 -7.76 -35.17 17.97
CA ILE A 382 -8.05 -36.24 18.96
C ILE A 382 -9.52 -36.16 19.37
N THR A 383 -10.03 -34.96 19.64
CA THR A 383 -11.42 -34.70 20.04
C THR A 383 -12.40 -35.18 18.98
N VAL A 384 -12.15 -34.97 17.68
CA VAL A 384 -12.99 -35.47 16.59
C VAL A 384 -13.03 -37.00 16.60
N THR A 385 -11.87 -37.65 16.77
CA THR A 385 -11.80 -39.12 16.81
C THR A 385 -12.62 -39.68 17.98
N GLN A 386 -12.45 -39.12 19.18
CA GLN A 386 -13.17 -39.54 20.39
C GLN A 386 -14.69 -39.30 20.30
N ALA A 387 -15.08 -38.11 19.75
CA ALA A 387 -16.49 -37.80 19.56
C ALA A 387 -17.17 -38.73 18.55
N LYS A 388 -16.46 -39.13 17.49
CA LYS A 388 -16.94 -40.11 16.52
C LYS A 388 -17.12 -41.50 17.15
N GLU A 389 -16.12 -41.98 17.88
CA GLU A 389 -16.21 -43.26 18.60
C GLU A 389 -17.36 -43.26 19.61
N ARG A 390 -17.56 -42.16 20.35
CA ARG A 390 -18.70 -42.00 21.26
C ARG A 390 -20.03 -42.10 20.53
N LEU A 391 -20.18 -41.43 19.39
CA LEU A 391 -21.41 -41.46 18.60
C LEU A 391 -21.69 -42.88 18.13
N ASP A 392 -20.71 -43.58 17.56
CA ASP A 392 -20.84 -44.94 17.06
C ASP A 392 -21.31 -45.92 18.19
N GLN A 393 -20.77 -45.75 19.42
CA GLN A 393 -21.15 -46.56 20.59
C GLN A 393 -22.58 -46.26 21.06
N VAL A 394 -22.94 -44.97 21.16
CA VAL A 394 -24.27 -44.54 21.63
C VAL A 394 -25.36 -44.94 20.63
N GLU A 395 -25.12 -44.77 19.33
CA GLU A 395 -26.03 -45.24 18.28
C GLU A 395 -26.24 -46.77 18.32
N GLY A 396 -25.18 -47.55 18.52
CA GLY A 396 -25.27 -48.98 18.66
C GLY A 396 -26.15 -49.39 19.86
N ARG A 397 -25.94 -48.74 21.02
CA ARG A 397 -26.76 -48.96 22.23
C ARG A 397 -28.21 -48.53 22.03
N TYR A 398 -28.45 -47.41 21.34
CA TYR A 398 -29.79 -46.93 21.05
C TYR A 398 -30.54 -47.87 20.11
N LYS A 399 -29.91 -48.41 19.07
CA LYS A 399 -30.45 -49.42 18.18
C LYS A 399 -30.82 -50.71 18.93
N ALA A 400 -30.03 -51.09 19.95
CA ALA A 400 -30.29 -52.25 20.83
C ALA A 400 -31.32 -51.95 21.94
N GLY A 401 -31.81 -50.71 22.07
CA GLY A 401 -32.76 -50.32 23.11
C GLY A 401 -32.14 -50.10 24.50
N LEU A 402 -30.81 -49.98 24.58
CA LEU A 402 -30.01 -49.80 25.81
C LEU A 402 -29.61 -48.37 26.10
N SER A 403 -30.05 -47.41 25.27
CA SER A 403 -29.80 -45.96 25.41
C SER A 403 -31.05 -45.18 25.03
N ASN A 404 -31.14 -43.92 25.41
CA ASN A 404 -32.24 -42.99 25.07
C ASN A 404 -31.90 -42.08 23.90
N ALA A 405 -32.89 -41.40 23.33
CA ALA A 405 -32.71 -40.49 22.19
C ALA A 405 -31.82 -39.26 22.55
N VAL A 406 -31.90 -38.76 23.81
CA VAL A 406 -31.11 -37.62 24.26
C VAL A 406 -29.61 -37.90 24.23
N GLU A 407 -29.19 -39.13 24.63
CA GLU A 407 -27.77 -39.52 24.55
C GLU A 407 -27.25 -39.52 23.12
N VAL A 408 -28.08 -39.90 22.13
CA VAL A 408 -27.72 -39.86 20.70
C VAL A 408 -27.59 -38.44 20.23
N THR A 409 -28.59 -37.59 20.48
CA THR A 409 -28.53 -36.17 20.14
C THR A 409 -27.31 -35.46 20.74
N ASP A 410 -26.99 -35.71 22.05
CA ASP A 410 -25.83 -35.19 22.70
C ASP A 410 -24.51 -35.61 22.03
N ALA A 411 -24.42 -36.87 21.59
CA ALA A 411 -23.24 -37.38 20.91
C ALA A 411 -23.12 -36.82 19.49
N GLU A 412 -24.23 -36.64 18.76
CA GLU A 412 -24.26 -35.98 17.42
C GLU A 412 -23.83 -34.54 17.51
N VAL A 413 -24.38 -33.77 18.46
CA VAL A 413 -23.99 -32.37 18.69
C VAL A 413 -22.52 -32.26 19.08
N ALA A 414 -22.02 -33.18 19.93
CA ALA A 414 -20.61 -33.22 20.33
C ALA A 414 -19.69 -33.47 19.13
N LEU A 415 -20.05 -34.39 18.21
CA LEU A 415 -19.30 -34.68 17.00
C LEU A 415 -19.27 -33.43 16.05
N VAL A 416 -20.42 -32.86 15.77
CA VAL A 416 -20.52 -31.66 14.91
C VAL A 416 -19.67 -30.54 15.50
N THR A 417 -19.74 -30.28 16.82
CA THR A 417 -18.94 -29.27 17.51
C THR A 417 -17.44 -29.55 17.38
N ALA A 418 -17.02 -30.82 17.56
CA ALA A 418 -15.63 -31.24 17.41
C ALA A 418 -15.12 -31.00 15.98
N GLN A 419 -15.92 -31.34 14.97
CA GLN A 419 -15.59 -31.13 13.55
C GLN A 419 -15.48 -29.64 13.19
N VAL A 420 -16.42 -28.79 13.68
CA VAL A 420 -16.37 -27.34 13.52
C VAL A 420 -15.09 -26.79 14.13
N ASN A 421 -14.76 -27.21 15.35
CA ASN A 421 -13.55 -26.76 16.04
C ASN A 421 -12.25 -27.18 15.30
N ASP A 422 -12.20 -28.37 14.72
CA ASP A 422 -11.05 -28.84 13.93
C ASP A 422 -10.88 -28.01 12.64
N VAL A 423 -11.98 -27.72 11.93
CA VAL A 423 -11.96 -26.86 10.74
C VAL A 423 -11.47 -25.45 11.08
N VAL A 424 -11.95 -24.89 12.20
CA VAL A 424 -11.53 -23.56 12.68
C VAL A 424 -10.06 -23.58 13.09
N ALA A 425 -9.61 -24.61 13.81
CA ALA A 425 -8.21 -24.74 14.24
C ALA A 425 -7.25 -24.82 13.05
N MET A 426 -7.61 -25.60 12.00
CA MET A 426 -6.81 -25.71 10.79
C MET A 426 -6.68 -24.37 10.06
N SER A 427 -7.78 -23.65 9.86
CA SER A 427 -7.77 -22.35 9.20
C SER A 427 -6.97 -21.31 10.03
N ASN A 428 -7.13 -21.34 11.36
CA ASN A 428 -6.37 -20.47 12.26
C ASN A 428 -4.86 -20.74 12.16
N TYR A 429 -4.44 -22.00 12.17
CA TYR A 429 -3.02 -22.37 12.00
C TYR A 429 -2.43 -21.79 10.71
N GLN A 430 -3.13 -21.92 9.59
CA GLN A 430 -2.69 -21.39 8.29
C GLN A 430 -2.57 -19.87 8.31
N SER A 431 -3.56 -19.20 8.91
CA SER A 431 -3.58 -17.73 9.01
C SER A 431 -2.47 -17.19 9.91
N VAL A 432 -2.22 -17.86 11.05
CA VAL A 432 -1.17 -17.45 12.00
C VAL A 432 0.23 -17.74 11.43
N LYS A 433 0.40 -18.86 10.70
CA LYS A 433 1.65 -19.14 9.97
C LYS A 433 1.95 -18.04 8.96
N ALA A 434 0.98 -17.66 8.14
CA ALA A 434 1.13 -16.58 7.18
C ALA A 434 1.42 -15.22 7.86
N ALA A 435 0.81 -14.96 9.02
CA ALA A 435 1.10 -13.76 9.81
C ALA A 435 2.53 -13.75 10.35
N LEU A 436 3.07 -14.89 10.78
CA LEU A 436 4.47 -15.00 11.21
C LEU A 436 5.43 -14.78 10.02
N ASP A 437 5.14 -15.36 8.85
CA ASP A 437 5.94 -15.15 7.63
C ASP A 437 5.99 -13.66 7.26
N LYS A 438 4.86 -12.93 7.37
CA LYS A 438 4.82 -11.48 7.22
C LYS A 438 5.65 -10.77 8.29
N ALA A 439 5.48 -11.14 9.55
CA ALA A 439 6.20 -10.51 10.66
C ALA A 439 7.72 -10.67 10.53
N MET A 440 8.20 -11.76 9.92
CA MET A 440 9.60 -11.98 9.59
C MET A 440 10.06 -11.34 8.27
N GLY A 441 9.14 -10.78 7.47
CA GLY A 441 9.47 -10.21 6.17
C GLY A 441 9.77 -11.24 5.08
N ILE A 442 9.33 -12.50 5.25
CA ILE A 442 9.63 -13.63 4.33
C ILE A 442 8.57 -13.75 3.22
N ILE A 443 7.47 -13.03 3.32
CA ILE A 443 6.44 -13.08 2.27
C ILE A 443 7.06 -12.64 0.95
N THR A 444 7.44 -13.64 0.16
CA THR A 444 7.90 -13.44 -1.22
C THR A 444 6.66 -13.49 -2.11
N PRO A 445 6.34 -12.43 -2.86
CA PRO A 445 5.38 -12.55 -3.92
C PRO A 445 5.89 -13.64 -4.87
N VAL A 446 5.03 -14.58 -5.24
CA VAL A 446 5.33 -15.54 -6.31
C VAL A 446 5.54 -14.71 -7.58
N ARG A 447 6.78 -14.35 -7.87
CA ARG A 447 7.15 -13.80 -9.18
C ARG A 447 6.98 -14.96 -10.15
N GLY A 448 5.90 -14.91 -10.94
CA GLY A 448 5.73 -15.81 -12.05
C GLY A 448 7.02 -15.83 -12.85
N GLY A 449 7.62 -17.00 -13.02
CA GLY A 449 8.82 -17.17 -13.80
C GLY A 449 8.58 -16.59 -15.18
N SER A 450 9.44 -15.67 -15.55
CA SER A 450 9.54 -15.09 -16.90
C SER A 450 9.94 -16.16 -17.90
#